data_aefb9078f214465082b65f3135404892
#
_entry.id   aefb9078f214465082b65f3135404892
#
_cell.length_a   1.000
_cell.length_b   1.000
_cell.length_c   1.000
_cell.angle_alpha   90.00
_cell.angle_beta   90.00
_cell.angle_gamma   90.00
#
_symmetry.space_group_name_H-M   'P 1'
#
loop_
_entity.id
_entity.type
_entity.pdbx_description
1 polymer ?
#
loop_
_entity_poly.entity_id
_entity_poly.type
_entity_poly.pdbx_seq_one_letter_code
_entity_poly.pdbx_strand_id
1 'polypeptide(L)'
;PQASSTMFLDHTHSIGSILETAAQAMLNDLDAETLRKEVIRPTIVPGVDVIPASIDDGFVASQWKELVEEHLPGQNQYEILRRNIIDRVADDYDFIFIDTGPHLDPFLLNGLAASDLLLTPTPPAQVDFHSTLKYLTRLPEMLEQLEEEGVEPRLSASIGFMSKMTGKRD
;
A
#
# COMPACT_ATOMS: atom_id res chain seq x y z
N PRO A 1 -0.32 -5.43 8.37
CA PRO A 1 0.03 -4.01 8.43
C PRO A 1 0.27 -3.57 9.87
N GLN A 2 1.32 -2.78 10.10
CA GLN A 2 1.62 -2.29 11.47
C GLN A 2 0.95 -0.94 11.76
N ALA A 3 0.24 -0.38 10.78
CA ALA A 3 -0.41 0.93 10.84
C ALA A 3 0.49 2.08 11.37
N SER A 4 1.82 1.94 11.22
CA SER A 4 2.79 2.89 11.77
C SER A 4 2.66 4.27 11.15
N SER A 5 2.50 4.35 9.83
CA SER A 5 2.33 5.62 9.11
C SER A 5 1.03 6.32 9.53
N THR A 6 -0.05 5.57 9.73
CA THR A 6 -1.31 6.10 10.27
C THR A 6 -1.12 6.70 11.66
N MET A 7 -0.42 6.01 12.57
CA MET A 7 -0.19 6.52 13.93
C MET A 7 0.63 7.82 13.96
N PHE A 8 1.54 8.01 13.00
CA PHE A 8 2.37 9.23 12.94
C PHE A 8 1.67 10.40 12.25
N LEU A 9 0.81 10.13 11.28
CA LEU A 9 0.22 11.16 10.42
C LEU A 9 -1.21 11.52 10.81
N ASP A 10 -1.99 10.57 11.36
CA ASP A 10 -3.37 10.80 11.76
C ASP A 10 -3.45 11.17 13.25
N HIS A 11 -3.85 12.41 13.53
CA HIS A 11 -4.06 12.89 14.91
C HIS A 11 -5.48 12.66 15.45
N THR A 12 -6.41 12.27 14.62
CA THR A 12 -7.82 12.23 15.04
C THR A 12 -8.17 11.03 15.90
N HIS A 13 -7.33 9.96 15.94
CA HIS A 13 -7.50 8.73 16.73
C HIS A 13 -8.94 8.17 16.75
N SER A 14 -9.76 8.64 15.85
CA SER A 14 -11.15 8.24 15.74
C SER A 14 -11.20 6.97 14.89
N ILE A 15 -11.03 5.84 15.53
CA ILE A 15 -11.39 4.53 14.96
C ILE A 15 -12.93 4.51 14.91
N GLY A 16 -13.51 5.11 13.88
CA GLY A 16 -14.94 5.40 13.92
C GLY A 16 -15.82 4.54 13.05
N SER A 17 -15.44 4.16 11.86
CA SER A 17 -16.30 3.32 11.00
C SER A 17 -15.51 2.27 10.22
N ILE A 18 -16.19 1.20 9.85
CA ILE A 18 -15.64 0.08 9.07
C ILE A 18 -15.14 0.55 7.67
N LEU A 19 -15.63 1.67 7.16
CA LEU A 19 -15.27 2.23 5.85
C LEU A 19 -13.98 3.06 5.85
N GLU A 20 -13.32 3.22 7.00
CA GLU A 20 -12.25 4.20 7.18
C GLU A 20 -10.83 3.68 6.92
N THR A 21 -10.62 2.37 6.70
CA THR A 21 -9.30 1.83 6.39
C THR A 21 -9.09 1.58 4.90
N ALA A 22 -7.83 1.57 4.47
CA ALA A 22 -7.48 1.26 3.08
C ALA A 22 -8.05 -0.10 2.63
N ALA A 23 -7.96 -1.13 3.48
CA ALA A 23 -8.46 -2.47 3.17
C ALA A 23 -9.98 -2.48 2.97
N GLN A 24 -10.71 -1.77 3.82
CA GLN A 24 -12.16 -1.64 3.71
C GLN A 24 -12.57 -0.82 2.48
N ALA A 25 -11.88 0.29 2.22
CA ALA A 25 -12.12 1.10 1.03
C ALA A 25 -11.87 0.34 -0.27
N MET A 26 -10.87 -0.54 -0.30
CA MET A 26 -10.62 -1.43 -1.43
C MET A 26 -11.81 -2.35 -1.72
N LEU A 27 -12.41 -2.94 -0.68
CA LEU A 27 -13.52 -3.91 -0.82
C LEU A 27 -14.89 -3.26 -1.10
N ASN A 28 -15.09 -2.00 -0.73
CA ASN A 28 -16.40 -1.36 -0.79
C ASN A 28 -16.71 -0.63 -2.12
N ASP A 29 -15.80 -0.63 -3.08
CA ASP A 29 -16.01 -0.03 -4.42
C ASP A 29 -16.56 1.41 -4.37
N LEU A 30 -16.02 2.24 -3.47
CA LEU A 30 -16.48 3.60 -3.20
C LEU A 30 -16.19 4.53 -4.38
N ASP A 31 -17.08 5.44 -4.70
CA ASP A 31 -16.81 6.48 -5.69
C ASP A 31 -15.77 7.51 -5.17
N ALA A 32 -15.23 8.32 -6.09
CA ALA A 32 -14.20 9.30 -5.76
C ALA A 32 -14.65 10.36 -4.74
N GLU A 33 -15.94 10.74 -4.74
CA GLU A 33 -16.47 11.71 -3.79
C GLU A 33 -16.52 11.14 -2.37
N THR A 34 -16.99 9.91 -2.24
CA THR A 34 -17.04 9.18 -0.96
C THR A 34 -15.64 8.91 -0.43
N LEU A 35 -14.68 8.50 -1.30
CA LEU A 35 -13.28 8.34 -0.90
C LEU A 35 -12.71 9.63 -0.29
N ARG A 36 -12.94 10.79 -0.94
CA ARG A 36 -12.45 12.09 -0.46
C ARG A 36 -13.08 12.53 0.85
N LYS A 37 -14.34 12.21 1.07
CA LYS A 37 -15.08 12.66 2.27
C LYS A 37 -14.91 11.75 3.47
N GLU A 38 -14.88 10.44 3.25
CA GLU A 38 -15.03 9.46 4.32
C GLU A 38 -13.77 8.64 4.60
N VAL A 39 -12.84 8.55 3.62
CA VAL A 39 -11.66 7.69 3.73
C VAL A 39 -10.38 8.49 3.81
N ILE A 40 -10.20 9.47 2.91
CA ILE A 40 -9.00 10.30 2.85
C ILE A 40 -9.05 11.35 3.96
N ARG A 41 -7.97 11.44 4.72
CA ARG A 41 -7.88 12.35 5.87
C ARG A 41 -6.70 13.31 5.73
N PRO A 42 -6.90 14.59 6.01
CA PRO A 42 -5.79 15.53 6.08
C PRO A 42 -4.86 15.16 7.24
N THR A 43 -3.57 15.37 7.04
CA THR A 43 -2.56 15.17 8.08
C THR A 43 -2.12 16.51 8.70
N ILE A 44 -1.25 16.42 9.72
CA ILE A 44 -0.56 17.60 10.28
C ILE A 44 0.37 18.29 9.29
N VAL A 45 0.75 17.60 8.23
CA VAL A 45 1.66 18.14 7.21
C VAL A 45 0.82 18.77 6.10
N PRO A 46 0.91 20.11 5.88
CA PRO A 46 0.15 20.75 4.83
C PRO A 46 0.39 20.12 3.45
N GLY A 47 -0.68 19.82 2.73
CA GLY A 47 -0.62 19.20 1.40
C GLY A 47 -0.34 17.70 1.42
N VAL A 48 -0.39 17.06 2.58
CA VAL A 48 -0.26 15.60 2.73
C VAL A 48 -1.53 15.05 3.36
N ASP A 49 -2.19 14.16 2.64
CA ASP A 49 -3.33 13.41 3.12
C ASP A 49 -2.95 11.93 3.35
N VAL A 50 -3.75 11.20 4.10
CA VAL A 50 -3.53 9.79 4.41
C VAL A 50 -4.83 8.99 4.27
N ILE A 51 -4.73 7.79 3.71
CA ILE A 51 -5.72 6.74 3.88
C ILE A 51 -5.22 5.84 5.00
N PRO A 52 -5.93 5.76 6.12
CA PRO A 52 -5.45 5.02 7.28
C PRO A 52 -5.47 3.52 7.05
N ALA A 53 -4.59 2.80 7.75
CA ALA A 53 -4.58 1.35 7.87
C ALA A 53 -4.83 0.95 9.33
N SER A 54 -5.37 -0.25 9.55
CA SER A 54 -5.57 -0.84 10.87
C SER A 54 -4.70 -2.08 11.06
N ILE A 55 -4.44 -2.43 12.32
CA ILE A 55 -3.83 -3.72 12.69
C ILE A 55 -4.73 -4.87 12.24
N ASP A 56 -6.04 -4.69 12.28
CA ASP A 56 -7.04 -5.67 11.87
C ASP A 56 -7.04 -5.95 10.35
N ASP A 57 -6.43 -5.08 9.54
CA ASP A 57 -6.27 -5.30 8.09
C ASP A 57 -5.43 -6.55 7.78
N GLY A 58 -4.60 -7.01 8.72
CA GLY A 58 -3.89 -8.29 8.61
C GLY A 58 -4.84 -9.50 8.57
N PHE A 59 -5.98 -9.41 9.25
CA PHE A 59 -7.02 -10.45 9.19
C PHE A 59 -7.73 -10.42 7.83
N VAL A 60 -8.00 -9.23 7.31
CA VAL A 60 -8.56 -9.04 5.96
C VAL A 60 -7.63 -9.63 4.90
N ALA A 61 -6.31 -9.44 5.03
CA ALA A 61 -5.32 -10.01 4.11
C ALA A 61 -5.40 -11.55 4.05
N SER A 62 -5.66 -12.21 5.17
CA SER A 62 -5.73 -13.68 5.23
C SER A 62 -6.97 -14.27 4.54
N GLN A 63 -8.02 -13.49 4.34
CA GLN A 63 -9.28 -13.88 3.70
C GLN A 63 -9.51 -13.12 2.39
N TRP A 64 -8.46 -12.46 1.86
CA TRP A 64 -8.58 -11.49 0.77
C TRP A 64 -9.32 -12.04 -0.45
N LYS A 65 -8.95 -13.23 -0.90
CA LYS A 65 -9.53 -13.83 -2.10
C LYS A 65 -11.04 -14.07 -1.94
N GLU A 66 -11.44 -14.65 -0.81
CA GLU A 66 -12.84 -14.92 -0.50
C GLU A 66 -13.64 -13.62 -0.40
N LEU A 67 -13.09 -12.60 0.26
CA LEU A 67 -13.73 -11.30 0.38
C LEU A 67 -13.89 -10.59 -0.96
N VAL A 68 -12.89 -10.68 -1.84
CA VAL A 68 -13.01 -10.11 -3.19
C VAL A 68 -14.05 -10.87 -4.01
N GLU A 69 -14.09 -12.19 -3.95
CA GLU A 69 -15.12 -12.97 -4.64
C GLU A 69 -16.54 -12.65 -4.15
N GLU A 70 -16.70 -12.37 -2.85
CA GLU A 70 -17.98 -12.03 -2.23
C GLU A 70 -18.44 -10.59 -2.55
N HIS A 71 -17.55 -9.60 -2.36
CA HIS A 71 -17.89 -8.17 -2.47
C HIS A 71 -17.72 -7.59 -3.87
N LEU A 72 -16.80 -8.13 -4.66
CA LEU A 72 -16.37 -7.62 -5.96
C LEU A 72 -16.31 -8.75 -7.01
N PRO A 73 -17.40 -9.47 -7.23
CA PRO A 73 -17.40 -10.66 -8.11
C PRO A 73 -16.91 -10.33 -9.52
N GLY A 74 -15.95 -11.13 -9.99
CA GLY A 74 -15.35 -10.97 -11.33
C GLY A 74 -14.23 -9.94 -11.42
N GLN A 75 -13.87 -9.26 -10.34
CA GLN A 75 -12.69 -8.40 -10.31
C GLN A 75 -11.43 -9.21 -9.98
N ASN A 76 -10.28 -8.79 -10.54
CA ASN A 76 -8.99 -9.39 -10.22
C ASN A 76 -8.53 -8.93 -8.84
N GLN A 77 -8.29 -9.87 -7.93
CA GLN A 77 -7.92 -9.60 -6.54
C GLN A 77 -6.64 -8.77 -6.35
N TYR A 78 -5.78 -8.68 -7.37
CA TYR A 78 -4.51 -7.93 -7.32
C TYR A 78 -4.58 -6.54 -7.97
N GLU A 79 -5.72 -6.18 -8.56
CA GLU A 79 -5.95 -4.86 -9.15
C GLU A 79 -6.89 -3.96 -8.31
N ILE A 80 -7.35 -4.44 -7.16
CA ILE A 80 -8.39 -3.76 -6.37
C ILE A 80 -7.90 -2.40 -5.84
N LEU A 81 -6.69 -2.31 -5.32
CA LEU A 81 -6.12 -1.04 -4.86
C LEU A 81 -6.10 0.00 -5.99
N ARG A 82 -5.63 -0.42 -7.16
CA ARG A 82 -5.53 0.45 -8.32
C ARG A 82 -6.90 0.96 -8.76
N ARG A 83 -7.86 0.04 -8.98
CA ARG A 83 -9.18 0.37 -9.52
C ARG A 83 -10.05 1.15 -8.55
N ASN A 84 -10.07 0.71 -7.29
CA ASN A 84 -11.01 1.21 -6.31
C ASN A 84 -10.49 2.40 -5.50
N ILE A 85 -9.18 2.69 -5.56
CA ILE A 85 -8.58 3.83 -4.87
C ILE A 85 -7.76 4.68 -5.85
N ILE A 86 -6.64 4.16 -6.38
CA ILE A 86 -5.65 4.99 -7.07
C ILE A 86 -6.25 5.68 -8.30
N ASP A 87 -6.86 4.93 -9.22
CA ASP A 87 -7.41 5.48 -10.46
C ASP A 87 -8.56 6.48 -10.22
N ARG A 88 -9.17 6.50 -9.01
CA ARG A 88 -10.26 7.42 -8.64
C ARG A 88 -9.80 8.75 -8.09
N VAL A 89 -8.58 8.80 -7.56
CA VAL A 89 -8.05 10.00 -6.89
C VAL A 89 -6.71 10.46 -7.46
N ALA A 90 -6.17 9.80 -8.48
CA ALA A 90 -4.87 10.10 -9.04
C ALA A 90 -4.73 11.56 -9.53
N ASP A 91 -5.79 12.15 -10.06
CA ASP A 91 -5.80 13.53 -10.55
C ASP A 91 -5.74 14.59 -9.41
N ASP A 92 -5.96 14.17 -8.17
CA ASP A 92 -5.96 15.07 -7.02
C ASP A 92 -4.56 15.24 -6.40
N TYR A 93 -3.59 14.39 -6.76
CA TYR A 93 -2.28 14.31 -6.11
C TYR A 93 -1.13 14.28 -7.10
N ASP A 94 -0.06 15.00 -6.79
CA ASP A 94 1.20 14.93 -7.56
C ASP A 94 1.92 13.60 -7.33
N PHE A 95 1.81 13.03 -6.12
CA PHE A 95 2.42 11.76 -5.72
C PHE A 95 1.49 10.98 -4.79
N ILE A 96 1.43 9.66 -4.99
CA ILE A 96 0.76 8.73 -4.09
C ILE A 96 1.79 7.71 -3.58
N PHE A 97 1.98 7.65 -2.28
CA PHE A 97 2.89 6.70 -1.63
C PHE A 97 2.10 5.53 -1.05
N ILE A 98 2.47 4.31 -1.43
CA ILE A 98 1.87 3.08 -0.92
C ILE A 98 2.87 2.46 0.06
N ASP A 99 2.58 2.56 1.37
CA ASP A 99 3.39 1.94 2.42
C ASP A 99 2.93 0.49 2.63
N THR A 100 3.79 -0.46 2.29
CA THR A 100 3.49 -1.90 2.39
C THR A 100 4.32 -2.56 3.47
N GLY A 101 3.76 -3.60 4.09
CA GLY A 101 4.52 -4.46 5.01
C GLY A 101 5.56 -5.31 4.27
N PRO A 102 6.53 -5.91 5.01
CA PRO A 102 7.61 -6.73 4.43
C PRO A 102 7.17 -8.15 4.07
N HIS A 103 5.91 -8.49 4.28
CA HIS A 103 5.37 -9.82 4.04
C HIS A 103 4.81 -9.95 2.63
N LEU A 104 5.02 -11.12 2.02
CA LEU A 104 4.35 -11.46 0.76
C LEU A 104 2.88 -11.79 1.07
N ASP A 105 2.04 -10.79 0.92
CA ASP A 105 0.59 -10.87 1.10
C ASP A 105 -0.15 -10.19 -0.07
N PRO A 106 -1.47 -10.33 -0.17
CA PRO A 106 -2.23 -9.70 -1.24
C PRO A 106 -2.11 -8.17 -1.30
N PHE A 107 -1.85 -7.50 -0.18
CA PHE A 107 -1.69 -6.04 -0.15
C PHE A 107 -0.36 -5.60 -0.77
N LEU A 108 0.73 -6.35 -0.55
CA LEU A 108 1.98 -6.11 -1.24
C LEU A 108 1.82 -6.29 -2.75
N LEU A 109 1.14 -7.35 -3.20
CA LEU A 109 0.90 -7.60 -4.63
C LEU A 109 0.02 -6.51 -5.26
N ASN A 110 -1.04 -6.07 -4.57
CA ASN A 110 -1.83 -4.91 -5.00
C ASN A 110 -1.00 -3.63 -5.08
N GLY A 111 -0.10 -3.41 -4.10
CA GLY A 111 0.82 -2.28 -4.10
C GLY A 111 1.77 -2.29 -5.31
N LEU A 112 2.37 -3.45 -5.63
CA LEU A 112 3.24 -3.61 -6.80
C LEU A 112 2.48 -3.41 -8.11
N ALA A 113 1.27 -3.97 -8.22
CA ALA A 113 0.42 -3.82 -9.40
C ALA A 113 -0.01 -2.37 -9.65
N ALA A 114 -0.20 -1.59 -8.59
CA ALA A 114 -0.64 -0.20 -8.66
C ALA A 114 0.48 0.83 -8.83
N SER A 115 1.75 0.43 -8.59
CA SER A 115 2.88 1.37 -8.52
C SER A 115 3.59 1.55 -9.85
N ASP A 116 4.03 2.78 -10.14
CA ASP A 116 4.92 3.11 -11.26
C ASP A 116 6.40 2.99 -10.85
N LEU A 117 6.70 3.18 -9.56
CA LEU A 117 8.05 3.21 -9.01
C LEU A 117 8.11 2.47 -7.66
N LEU A 118 9.07 1.57 -7.50
CA LEU A 118 9.37 0.91 -6.23
C LEU A 118 10.51 1.62 -5.52
N LEU A 119 10.26 2.05 -4.29
CA LEU A 119 11.29 2.60 -3.40
C LEU A 119 11.62 1.59 -2.31
N THR A 120 12.90 1.21 -2.19
CA THR A 120 13.36 0.23 -1.19
C THR A 120 14.36 0.88 -0.23
N PRO A 121 13.89 1.47 0.87
CA PRO A 121 14.76 2.02 1.90
C PRO A 121 15.44 0.90 2.68
N THR A 122 16.77 0.93 2.74
CA THR A 122 17.58 -0.08 3.42
C THR A 122 18.38 0.58 4.54
N PRO A 123 18.14 0.24 5.82
CA PRO A 123 19.02 0.66 6.90
C PRO A 123 20.42 0.06 6.75
N PRO A 124 21.48 0.72 7.27
CA PRO A 124 22.86 0.28 7.09
C PRO A 124 23.25 -0.95 7.94
N ALA A 125 22.32 -1.55 8.68
CA ALA A 125 22.56 -2.76 9.43
C ALA A 125 22.62 -4.00 8.52
N GLN A 126 23.57 -4.90 8.78
CA GLN A 126 23.82 -6.08 7.96
C GLN A 126 22.57 -6.98 7.80
N VAL A 127 21.78 -7.12 8.87
CA VAL A 127 20.55 -7.95 8.86
C VAL A 127 19.51 -7.35 7.93
N ASP A 128 19.32 -6.03 7.98
CA ASP A 128 18.36 -5.30 7.15
C ASP A 128 18.77 -5.35 5.68
N PHE A 129 20.08 -5.23 5.40
CA PHE A 129 20.62 -5.36 4.06
C PHE A 129 20.34 -6.75 3.46
N HIS A 130 20.56 -7.83 4.23
CA HIS A 130 20.24 -9.18 3.79
C HIS A 130 18.74 -9.38 3.54
N SER A 131 17.89 -8.80 4.37
CA SER A 131 16.44 -8.86 4.18
C SER A 131 16.00 -8.14 2.91
N THR A 132 16.58 -6.96 2.66
CA THR A 132 16.35 -6.20 1.42
C THR A 132 16.80 -6.97 0.18
N LEU A 133 17.99 -7.59 0.22
CA LEU A 133 18.47 -8.40 -0.91
C LEU A 133 17.53 -9.58 -1.20
N LYS A 134 17.06 -10.29 -0.16
CA LYS A 134 16.08 -11.36 -0.32
C LYS A 134 14.77 -10.88 -0.95
N TYR A 135 14.30 -9.72 -0.55
CA TYR A 135 13.11 -9.11 -1.16
C TYR A 135 13.34 -8.81 -2.64
N LEU A 136 14.44 -8.11 -2.96
CA LEU A 136 14.76 -7.74 -4.34
C LEU A 136 15.01 -8.94 -5.25
N THR A 137 15.59 -10.04 -4.76
CA THR A 137 15.76 -11.28 -5.53
C THR A 137 14.44 -11.98 -5.81
N ARG A 138 13.40 -11.78 -5.00
CA ARG A 138 12.06 -12.33 -5.20
C ARG A 138 11.14 -11.44 -6.02
N LEU A 139 11.51 -10.17 -6.21
CA LEU A 139 10.69 -9.23 -6.95
C LEU A 139 10.32 -9.71 -8.37
N PRO A 140 11.24 -10.28 -9.18
CA PRO A 140 10.87 -10.82 -10.48
C PRO A 140 9.80 -11.91 -10.39
N GLU A 141 9.90 -12.84 -9.43
CA GLU A 141 8.91 -13.89 -9.20
C GLU A 141 7.53 -13.32 -8.86
N MET A 142 7.49 -12.25 -8.07
CA MET A 142 6.22 -11.57 -7.71
C MET A 142 5.58 -10.89 -8.93
N LEU A 143 6.39 -10.27 -9.79
CA LEU A 143 5.90 -9.63 -11.02
C LEU A 143 5.41 -10.68 -12.01
N GLU A 144 6.14 -11.79 -12.19
CA GLU A 144 5.73 -12.93 -13.00
C GLU A 144 4.40 -13.53 -12.50
N GLN A 145 4.24 -13.68 -11.18
CA GLN A 145 2.98 -14.12 -10.58
C GLN A 145 1.81 -13.18 -10.93
N LEU A 146 2.01 -11.86 -10.89
CA LEU A 146 0.98 -10.90 -11.28
C LEU A 146 0.62 -11.05 -12.76
N GLU A 147 1.60 -11.22 -13.65
CA GLU A 147 1.37 -11.44 -15.08
C GLU A 147 0.62 -12.74 -15.36
N GLU A 148 0.96 -13.84 -14.67
CA GLU A 148 0.24 -15.12 -14.76
C GLU A 148 -1.23 -15.00 -14.32
N GLU A 149 -1.53 -14.14 -13.36
CA GLU A 149 -2.88 -13.83 -12.89
C GLU A 149 -3.60 -12.78 -13.77
N GLY A 150 -2.98 -12.37 -14.89
CA GLY A 150 -3.56 -11.45 -15.86
C GLY A 150 -3.48 -9.97 -15.46
N VAL A 151 -2.59 -9.64 -14.53
CA VAL A 151 -2.30 -8.25 -14.14
C VAL A 151 -1.05 -7.77 -14.85
N GLU A 152 -1.11 -6.63 -15.51
CA GLU A 152 0.04 -5.97 -16.13
C GLU A 152 0.63 -4.93 -15.15
N PRO A 153 1.77 -5.22 -14.48
CA PRO A 153 2.39 -4.27 -13.57
C PRO A 153 2.88 -3.04 -14.30
N ARG A 154 2.63 -1.85 -13.75
CA ARG A 154 3.10 -0.57 -14.32
C ARG A 154 4.53 -0.22 -13.90
N LEU A 155 5.15 -1.04 -13.09
CA LEU A 155 6.44 -0.75 -12.46
C LEU A 155 7.53 -0.50 -13.51
N SER A 156 7.94 0.75 -13.67
CA SER A 156 8.94 1.20 -14.65
C SER A 156 10.36 1.23 -14.08
N ALA A 157 10.51 1.35 -12.75
CA ALA A 157 11.80 1.41 -12.10
C ALA A 157 11.73 0.96 -10.63
N SER A 158 12.88 0.51 -10.11
CA SER A 158 13.11 0.21 -8.71
C SER A 158 14.35 0.96 -8.22
N ILE A 159 14.22 1.70 -7.11
CA ILE A 159 15.29 2.50 -6.52
C ILE A 159 15.54 2.01 -5.09
N GLY A 160 16.71 1.41 -4.87
CA GLY A 160 17.23 1.12 -3.54
C GLY A 160 18.03 2.32 -2.99
N PHE A 161 17.83 2.69 -1.74
CA PHE A 161 18.62 3.74 -1.10
C PHE A 161 18.89 3.44 0.37
N MET A 162 20.03 3.95 0.87
CA MET A 162 20.41 3.80 2.28
C MET A 162 19.60 4.77 3.14
N SER A 163 18.83 4.23 4.08
CA SER A 163 18.04 4.99 5.05
C SER A 163 18.69 5.01 6.43
N LYS A 164 18.26 5.90 7.32
CA LYS A 164 18.72 6.00 8.72
C LYS A 164 20.25 6.13 8.86
N MET A 165 20.91 6.78 7.93
CA MET A 165 22.32 7.12 8.06
C MET A 165 22.48 8.24 9.09
N THR A 166 22.87 7.90 10.32
CA THR A 166 23.30 8.89 11.31
C THR A 166 24.71 9.28 10.97
N GLY A 167 24.91 10.39 10.27
CA GLY A 167 26.22 11.00 10.17
C GLY A 167 26.70 11.37 11.57
N LYS A 168 27.86 10.85 12.04
CA LYS A 168 28.58 11.51 13.11
C LYS A 168 28.87 12.92 12.61
N ARG A 169 28.31 13.93 13.27
CA ARG A 169 28.86 15.28 13.21
C ARG A 169 30.13 15.23 14.05
N ASP A 170 31.27 15.19 13.37
CA ASP A 170 32.56 15.52 14.00
C ASP A 170 32.59 17.00 14.36
#